data_87d104526f2f40a49470dac9a5864bde
#
_entry.id   87d104526f2f40a49470dac9a5864bde
#
_cell.length_a   1.000
_cell.length_b   1.000
_cell.length_c   1.000
_cell.angle_alpha   90.00
_cell.angle_beta   90.00
_cell.angle_gamma   90.00
#
_symmetry.space_group_name_H-M   'P 1'
#
loop_
_entity.id
_entity.type
_entity.pdbx_description
1 polymer ?
#
loop_
_entity_poly.entity_id
_entity_poly.type
_entity_poly.pdbx_seq_one_letter_code
_entity_poly.pdbx_strand_id
1 'polypeptide(L)'
;MNNCGISRWDDPKEINARLKALTDQPIWEVTDEYYNDVILKYYDEKCTQSRAVYEESQKYIPGGVQHNLAFNKPFPMCMAKAEGAYLYDKDGNKYIDFLQAGGPTILGSNYPVIREKVFQLLNECGPVTGLLHESEMLIAREINRHMPNVEMF
;
A
#
# COMPACT_ATOMS: atom_id res chain seq x y z
N MET A 1 1.26 -25.77 27.11
CA MET A 1 1.65 -25.23 25.79
C MET A 1 0.59 -24.23 25.39
N ASN A 2 0.90 -22.96 25.44
CA ASN A 2 -0.03 -21.91 25.03
C ASN A 2 -0.26 -22.03 23.54
N ASN A 3 -1.49 -22.28 23.18
CA ASN A 3 -1.96 -22.34 21.81
C ASN A 3 -1.87 -20.91 21.24
N CYS A 4 -0.70 -20.50 20.75
CA CYS A 4 -0.58 -19.30 19.95
C CYS A 4 -1.50 -19.50 18.75
N GLY A 5 -2.56 -18.70 18.64
CA GLY A 5 -3.64 -18.83 17.64
C GLY A 5 -3.19 -18.78 16.16
N ILE A 6 -2.13 -19.50 15.86
CA ILE A 6 -1.72 -19.80 14.50
C ILE A 6 -2.79 -20.71 13.94
N SER A 7 -3.56 -20.21 13.01
CA SER A 7 -4.53 -20.99 12.26
C SER A 7 -3.85 -22.26 11.78
N ARG A 8 -4.50 -23.41 11.99
CA ARG A 8 -4.06 -24.65 11.38
C ARG A 8 -4.07 -24.44 9.87
N TRP A 9 -2.93 -24.66 9.24
CA TRP A 9 -2.86 -24.65 7.80
C TRP A 9 -3.69 -25.82 7.27
N ASP A 10 -4.52 -25.55 6.28
CA ASP A 10 -5.22 -26.59 5.54
C ASP A 10 -4.19 -27.53 4.89
N ASP A 11 -4.61 -28.78 4.62
CA ASP A 11 -3.74 -29.72 3.90
C ASP A 11 -3.29 -29.11 2.56
N PRO A 12 -1.98 -29.11 2.24
CA PRO A 12 -1.46 -28.57 0.99
C PRO A 12 -2.18 -29.13 -0.25
N LYS A 13 -2.66 -30.36 -0.21
CA LYS A 13 -3.45 -30.95 -1.31
C LYS A 13 -4.80 -30.27 -1.47
N GLU A 14 -5.47 -29.95 -0.35
CA GLU A 14 -6.74 -29.22 -0.39
C GLU A 14 -6.54 -27.80 -0.87
N ILE A 15 -5.48 -27.11 -0.40
CA ILE A 15 -5.12 -25.77 -0.87
C ILE A 15 -4.88 -25.80 -2.39
N ASN A 16 -4.07 -26.73 -2.87
CA ASN A 16 -3.78 -26.86 -4.30
C ASN A 16 -5.03 -27.21 -5.13
N ALA A 17 -5.92 -28.07 -4.61
CA ALA A 17 -7.17 -28.38 -5.28
C ALA A 17 -8.09 -27.15 -5.41
N ARG A 18 -8.20 -26.34 -4.35
CA ARG A 18 -8.97 -25.08 -4.38
C ARG A 18 -8.35 -24.06 -5.34
N LEU A 19 -7.02 -23.92 -5.33
CA LEU A 19 -6.32 -23.04 -6.26
C LEU A 19 -6.53 -23.49 -7.70
N LYS A 20 -6.42 -24.79 -7.97
CA LYS A 20 -6.69 -25.32 -9.30
C LYS A 20 -8.14 -25.06 -9.72
N ALA A 21 -9.12 -25.33 -8.87
CA ALA A 21 -10.52 -25.06 -9.15
C ALA A 21 -10.77 -23.56 -9.44
N LEU A 22 -10.05 -22.67 -8.76
CA LEU A 22 -10.12 -21.22 -9.01
C LEU A 22 -9.50 -20.85 -10.37
N THR A 23 -8.34 -21.42 -10.70
CA THR A 23 -7.67 -21.14 -11.98
C THR A 23 -8.34 -21.77 -13.19
N ASP A 24 -9.13 -22.83 -12.99
CA ASP A 24 -9.92 -23.47 -14.04
C ASP A 24 -11.23 -22.69 -14.35
N GLN A 25 -11.57 -21.67 -13.55
CA GLN A 25 -12.74 -20.81 -13.83
C GLN A 25 -12.42 -19.84 -14.97
N PRO A 26 -13.42 -19.46 -15.78
CA PRO A 26 -13.24 -18.43 -16.79
C PRO A 26 -12.75 -17.14 -16.13
N ILE A 27 -11.72 -16.54 -16.71
CA ILE A 27 -11.25 -15.20 -16.29
C ILE A 27 -12.31 -14.20 -16.72
N TRP A 28 -12.69 -13.32 -15.78
CA TRP A 28 -13.51 -12.18 -16.13
C TRP A 28 -12.70 -11.24 -17.04
N GLU A 29 -13.14 -11.06 -18.25
CA GLU A 29 -12.49 -10.20 -19.21
C GLU A 29 -13.02 -8.76 -19.08
N VAL A 30 -12.11 -7.80 -19.02
CA VAL A 30 -12.45 -6.39 -19.18
C VAL A 30 -12.66 -6.16 -20.67
N THR A 31 -13.93 -6.05 -21.09
CA THR A 31 -14.23 -5.75 -22.49
C THR A 31 -13.84 -4.31 -22.85
N ASP A 32 -13.59 -4.07 -24.14
CA ASP A 32 -13.29 -2.70 -24.62
C ASP A 32 -14.44 -1.75 -24.32
N GLU A 33 -15.70 -2.21 -24.40
CA GLU A 33 -16.87 -1.42 -24.04
C GLU A 33 -16.84 -1.02 -22.56
N TYR A 34 -16.63 -1.98 -21.65
CA TYR A 34 -16.52 -1.68 -20.22
C TYR A 34 -15.36 -0.73 -19.93
N TYR A 35 -14.21 -0.93 -20.57
CA TYR A 35 -13.06 -0.06 -20.40
C TYR A 35 -13.36 1.37 -20.83
N ASN A 36 -13.97 1.55 -22.01
CA ASN A 36 -14.28 2.87 -22.55
C ASN A 36 -15.43 3.57 -21.79
N ASP A 37 -16.52 2.86 -21.57
CA ASP A 37 -17.77 3.45 -21.08
C ASP A 37 -17.81 3.60 -19.56
N VAL A 38 -17.00 2.83 -18.83
CA VAL A 38 -16.96 2.87 -17.37
C VAL A 38 -15.65 3.44 -16.89
N ILE A 39 -14.51 2.82 -17.27
CA ILE A 39 -13.20 3.19 -16.69
C ILE A 39 -12.73 4.53 -17.22
N LEU A 40 -12.61 4.69 -18.54
CA LEU A 40 -12.14 5.96 -19.12
C LEU A 40 -13.08 7.11 -18.80
N LYS A 41 -14.37 6.88 -18.85
CA LYS A 41 -15.36 7.90 -18.49
C LYS A 41 -15.22 8.37 -17.05
N TYR A 42 -15.00 7.43 -16.11
CA TYR A 42 -14.72 7.77 -14.72
C TYR A 42 -13.49 8.68 -14.60
N TYR A 43 -12.39 8.32 -15.26
CA TYR A 43 -11.17 9.12 -15.26
C TYR A 43 -11.39 10.52 -15.86
N ASP A 44 -12.13 10.60 -16.98
CA ASP A 44 -12.41 11.86 -17.66
C ASP A 44 -13.27 12.81 -16.82
N GLU A 45 -14.28 12.27 -16.14
CA GLU A 45 -15.22 13.07 -15.36
C GLU A 45 -14.75 13.35 -13.93
N LYS A 46 -14.02 12.42 -13.31
CA LYS A 46 -13.73 12.43 -11.87
C LYS A 46 -12.27 12.69 -11.50
N CYS A 47 -11.33 12.61 -12.45
CA CYS A 47 -9.90 12.68 -12.16
C CYS A 47 -9.20 13.82 -12.94
N THR A 48 -9.86 14.93 -13.12
CA THR A 48 -9.39 16.05 -13.97
C THR A 48 -8.14 16.73 -13.42
N GLN A 49 -8.05 16.93 -12.10
CA GLN A 49 -6.88 17.52 -11.45
C GLN A 49 -5.69 16.53 -11.46
N SER A 50 -5.96 15.25 -11.29
CA SER A 50 -4.94 14.21 -11.40
C SER A 50 -4.33 14.20 -12.81
N ARG A 51 -5.15 14.31 -13.86
CA ARG A 51 -4.70 14.45 -15.24
C ARG A 51 -3.79 15.65 -15.41
N ALA A 52 -4.21 16.82 -14.95
CA ALA A 52 -3.43 18.07 -15.08
C ALA A 52 -2.06 17.96 -14.40
N VAL A 53 -1.99 17.34 -13.21
CA VAL A 53 -0.72 17.09 -12.52
C VAL A 53 0.16 16.13 -13.31
N TYR A 54 -0.41 15.06 -13.85
CA TYR A 54 0.34 14.10 -14.65
C TYR A 54 0.92 14.71 -15.93
N GLU A 55 0.12 15.45 -16.68
CA GLU A 55 0.56 16.14 -17.89
C GLU A 55 1.68 17.17 -17.58
N GLU A 56 1.58 17.88 -16.48
CA GLU A 56 2.66 18.78 -16.04
C GLU A 56 3.90 18.01 -15.63
N SER A 57 3.74 16.92 -14.88
CA SER A 57 4.85 16.08 -14.42
C SER A 57 5.67 15.49 -15.55
N GLN A 58 5.05 15.15 -16.69
CA GLN A 58 5.74 14.61 -17.86
C GLN A 58 6.78 15.56 -18.47
N LYS A 59 6.69 16.86 -18.17
CA LYS A 59 7.69 17.85 -18.62
C LYS A 59 9.00 17.74 -17.84
N TYR A 60 8.98 17.14 -16.65
CA TYR A 60 10.11 17.14 -15.72
C TYR A 60 10.55 15.72 -15.32
N ILE A 61 9.64 14.75 -15.41
CA ILE A 61 9.88 13.39 -14.95
C ILE A 61 9.60 12.43 -16.10
N PRO A 62 10.57 11.62 -16.53
CA PRO A 62 10.33 10.60 -17.54
C PRO A 62 9.16 9.68 -17.16
N GLY A 63 8.12 9.63 -18.03
CA GLY A 63 6.89 8.88 -17.73
C GLY A 63 5.94 9.55 -16.74
N GLY A 64 6.26 10.77 -16.24
CA GLY A 64 5.41 11.56 -15.35
C GLY A 64 5.35 11.12 -13.90
N VAL A 65 6.02 10.02 -13.53
CA VAL A 65 6.08 9.47 -12.17
C VAL A 65 7.48 8.97 -11.83
N GLN A 66 7.88 9.09 -10.56
CA GLN A 66 9.21 8.63 -10.13
C GLN A 66 9.27 7.13 -9.78
N HIS A 67 8.13 6.51 -9.49
CA HIS A 67 8.07 5.12 -9.09
C HIS A 67 7.16 4.31 -10.02
N ASN A 68 7.65 3.16 -10.47
CA ASN A 68 6.92 2.30 -11.42
C ASN A 68 5.55 1.82 -10.91
N LEU A 69 5.37 1.64 -9.60
CA LEU A 69 4.07 1.29 -9.03
C LEU A 69 3.00 2.39 -9.20
N ALA A 70 3.43 3.63 -9.39
CA ALA A 70 2.52 4.74 -9.65
C ALA A 70 2.14 4.86 -11.13
N PHE A 71 2.83 4.15 -12.03
CA PHE A 71 2.59 4.20 -13.46
C PHE A 71 1.37 3.37 -13.84
N ASN A 72 0.22 4.02 -14.01
CA ASN A 72 -1.06 3.40 -14.34
C ASN A 72 -1.70 4.04 -15.56
N LYS A 73 -2.50 3.26 -16.29
CA LYS A 73 -3.31 3.75 -17.43
C LYS A 73 -4.75 4.06 -16.97
N PRO A 74 -5.40 5.06 -17.56
CA PRO A 74 -4.93 5.96 -18.62
C PRO A 74 -3.86 6.96 -18.15
N PHE A 75 -3.87 7.33 -16.89
CA PHE A 75 -2.87 8.14 -16.18
C PHE A 75 -2.95 7.85 -14.67
N PRO A 76 -1.87 8.10 -13.91
CA PRO A 76 -1.88 7.89 -12.46
C PRO A 76 -2.78 8.90 -11.75
N MET A 77 -3.54 8.44 -10.75
CA MET A 77 -4.28 9.33 -9.88
C MET A 77 -3.34 10.04 -8.90
N CYS A 78 -3.48 11.35 -8.76
CA CYS A 78 -2.67 12.16 -7.85
C CYS A 78 -3.31 12.17 -6.46
N MET A 79 -2.74 11.41 -5.52
CA MET A 79 -3.24 11.36 -4.14
C MET A 79 -2.90 12.63 -3.37
N ALA A 80 -3.88 13.18 -2.67
CA ALA A 80 -3.76 14.36 -1.82
C ALA A 80 -3.72 14.00 -0.32
N LYS A 81 -4.36 12.89 0.08
CA LYS A 81 -4.50 12.50 1.47
C LYS A 81 -4.61 10.99 1.61
N ALA A 82 -4.06 10.47 2.71
CA ALA A 82 -4.27 9.10 3.16
C ALA A 82 -4.73 9.12 4.62
N GLU A 83 -5.78 8.38 4.97
CA GLU A 83 -6.31 8.32 6.33
C GLU A 83 -7.01 6.99 6.60
N GLY A 84 -6.56 6.28 7.62
CA GLY A 84 -7.07 4.95 7.93
C GLY A 84 -6.92 4.00 6.73
N ALA A 85 -8.00 3.38 6.31
CA ALA A 85 -8.05 2.47 5.16
C ALA A 85 -8.35 3.18 3.82
N TYR A 86 -8.21 4.50 3.75
CA TYR A 86 -8.66 5.25 2.58
C TYR A 86 -7.60 6.19 2.03
N LEU A 87 -7.60 6.30 0.71
CA LEU A 87 -6.90 7.34 -0.06
C LEU A 87 -7.89 8.35 -0.62
N TYR A 88 -7.44 9.57 -0.77
CA TYR A 88 -8.21 10.65 -1.40
C TYR A 88 -7.33 11.32 -2.44
N ASP A 89 -7.85 11.44 -3.66
CA ASP A 89 -7.14 12.14 -4.73
C ASP A 89 -7.33 13.66 -4.66
N LYS A 90 -6.68 14.37 -5.56
CA LYS A 90 -6.80 15.84 -5.65
C LYS A 90 -8.18 16.29 -6.08
N ASP A 91 -8.95 15.43 -6.74
CA ASP A 91 -10.32 15.69 -7.17
C ASP A 91 -11.33 15.46 -6.03
N GLY A 92 -10.88 14.90 -4.88
CA GLY A 92 -11.72 14.63 -3.71
C GLY A 92 -12.39 13.25 -3.74
N ASN A 93 -12.08 12.42 -4.71
CA ASN A 93 -12.60 11.07 -4.75
C ASN A 93 -11.96 10.22 -3.65
N LYS A 94 -12.73 9.30 -3.08
CA LYS A 94 -12.33 8.40 -2.00
C LYS A 94 -12.17 6.98 -2.50
N TYR A 95 -11.03 6.36 -2.16
CA TYR A 95 -10.69 4.99 -2.54
C TYR A 95 -10.34 4.15 -1.33
N ILE A 96 -10.56 2.84 -1.40
CA ILE A 96 -10.05 1.89 -0.41
C ILE A 96 -8.57 1.64 -0.75
N ASP A 97 -7.70 1.79 0.26
CA ASP A 97 -6.26 1.58 0.10
C ASP A 97 -5.88 0.11 0.23
N PHE A 98 -5.82 -0.60 -0.88
CA PHE A 98 -5.31 -1.97 -0.92
C PHE A 98 -3.78 -2.04 -1.07
N LEU A 99 -3.12 -0.93 -1.40
CA LEU A 99 -1.66 -0.88 -1.54
C LEU A 99 -0.95 -0.75 -0.20
N GLN A 100 -1.53 0.05 0.73
CA GLN A 100 -0.98 0.29 2.06
C GLN A 100 0.50 0.68 2.07
N ALA A 101 0.88 1.59 1.17
CA ALA A 101 2.27 2.01 0.94
C ALA A 101 3.25 0.84 0.66
N GLY A 102 2.76 -0.27 0.11
CA GLY A 102 3.52 -1.51 -0.09
C GLY A 102 3.61 -2.40 1.14
N GLY A 103 2.73 -2.18 2.15
CA GLY A 103 2.60 -2.99 3.36
C GLY A 103 2.89 -2.30 4.69
N PRO A 104 3.67 -1.18 4.78
CA PRO A 104 4.02 -0.59 6.08
C PRO A 104 2.84 -0.05 6.87
N THR A 105 1.71 0.29 6.23
CA THR A 105 0.58 0.96 6.89
C THR A 105 -0.54 0.01 7.31
N ILE A 106 -0.20 -1.17 7.83
CA ILE A 106 -1.17 -2.21 8.24
C ILE A 106 -2.18 -1.75 9.31
N LEU A 107 -1.83 -0.74 10.11
CA LEU A 107 -2.73 -0.11 11.08
C LEU A 107 -3.57 1.02 10.46
N GLY A 108 -3.44 1.22 9.17
CA GLY A 108 -4.02 2.34 8.45
C GLY A 108 -3.08 3.53 8.32
N SER A 109 -3.29 4.30 7.26
CA SER A 109 -2.50 5.52 7.00
C SER A 109 -2.77 6.57 8.06
N ASN A 110 -1.74 7.35 8.39
CA ASN A 110 -1.83 8.46 9.34
C ASN A 110 -2.33 8.04 10.74
N TYR A 111 -1.98 6.81 11.18
CA TYR A 111 -2.40 6.30 12.48
C TYR A 111 -1.88 7.20 13.61
N PRO A 112 -2.77 7.76 14.49
CA PRO A 112 -2.40 8.86 15.37
C PRO A 112 -1.22 8.56 16.30
N VAL A 113 -1.22 7.38 16.94
CA VAL A 113 -0.17 6.99 17.88
C VAL A 113 1.21 6.92 17.21
N ILE A 114 1.27 6.35 16.00
CA ILE A 114 2.51 6.27 15.22
C ILE A 114 2.94 7.67 14.78
N ARG A 115 2.01 8.44 14.23
CA ARG A 115 2.29 9.80 13.76
C ARG A 115 2.86 10.68 14.87
N GLU A 116 2.23 10.70 16.03
CA GLU A 116 2.67 11.48 17.18
C GLU A 116 4.07 11.06 17.64
N LYS A 117 4.34 9.76 17.70
CA LYS A 117 5.66 9.25 18.07
C LYS A 117 6.73 9.60 17.04
N VAL A 118 6.42 9.54 15.76
CA VAL A 118 7.34 9.95 14.68
C VAL A 118 7.68 11.45 14.81
N PHE A 119 6.68 12.32 15.01
CA PHE A 119 6.93 13.75 15.21
C PHE A 119 7.75 14.03 16.47
N GLN A 120 7.46 13.32 17.55
CA GLN A 120 8.27 13.43 18.77
C GLN A 120 9.73 13.10 18.48
N LEU A 121 10.01 11.94 17.88
CA LEU A 121 11.39 11.51 17.57
C LEU A 121 12.10 12.46 16.61
N LEU A 122 11.41 12.95 15.58
CA LEU A 122 11.99 13.93 14.66
C LEU A 122 12.37 15.24 15.37
N ASN A 123 11.56 15.69 16.33
CA ASN A 123 11.85 16.89 17.10
C ASN A 123 13.00 16.69 18.12
N GLU A 124 13.12 15.50 18.70
CA GLU A 124 14.12 15.19 19.73
C GLU A 124 15.48 14.82 19.13
N CYS A 125 15.48 13.99 18.10
CA CYS A 125 16.70 13.38 17.55
C CYS A 125 17.03 13.88 16.15
N GLY A 126 16.07 14.41 15.41
CA GLY A 126 16.19 14.64 13.98
C GLY A 126 16.28 13.31 13.17
N PRO A 127 16.47 13.38 11.86
CA PRO A 127 16.68 12.21 11.03
C PRO A 127 18.11 11.67 11.22
N VAL A 128 18.23 10.53 11.91
CA VAL A 128 19.52 9.82 12.05
C VAL A 128 19.53 8.67 11.03
N THR A 129 20.42 8.75 10.06
CA THR A 129 20.55 7.74 9.00
C THR A 129 22.00 7.28 8.86
N GLY A 130 22.20 5.99 8.63
CA GLY A 130 23.53 5.40 8.40
C GLY A 130 24.40 5.22 9.63
N LEU A 131 23.93 5.59 10.82
CA LEU A 131 24.59 5.36 12.10
C LEU A 131 23.68 4.55 13.02
N LEU A 132 24.27 3.87 14.02
CA LEU A 132 23.52 3.10 15.00
C LEU A 132 22.64 4.02 15.85
N HIS A 133 21.37 3.72 15.93
CA HIS A 133 20.41 4.37 16.82
C HIS A 133 19.77 3.34 17.75
N GLU A 134 19.51 3.71 19.00
CA GLU A 134 18.95 2.81 20.02
C GLU A 134 17.64 2.14 19.58
N SER A 135 16.82 2.83 18.78
CA SER A 135 15.55 2.28 18.28
C SER A 135 15.71 1.02 17.45
N GLU A 136 16.84 0.79 16.80
CA GLU A 136 17.12 -0.44 16.05
C GLU A 136 17.15 -1.64 17.00
N MET A 137 17.89 -1.52 18.10
CA MET A 137 17.95 -2.55 19.13
C MET A 137 16.59 -2.74 19.81
N LEU A 138 15.87 -1.65 20.11
CA LEU A 138 14.57 -1.70 20.77
C LEU A 138 13.55 -2.45 19.92
N ILE A 139 13.48 -2.18 18.63
CA ILE A 139 12.54 -2.88 17.73
C ILE A 139 12.93 -4.36 17.56
N ALA A 140 14.20 -4.67 17.39
CA ALA A 140 14.69 -6.05 17.29
C ALA A 140 14.31 -6.86 18.55
N ARG A 141 14.52 -6.28 19.73
CA ARG A 141 14.14 -6.89 21.02
C ARG A 141 12.62 -7.11 21.11
N GLU A 142 11.82 -6.15 20.68
CA GLU A 142 10.37 -6.27 20.74
C GLU A 142 9.85 -7.33 19.77
N ILE A 143 10.41 -7.41 18.57
CA ILE A 143 10.05 -8.47 17.62
C ILE A 143 10.43 -9.85 18.18
N ASN A 144 11.67 -10.00 18.70
CA ASN A 144 12.11 -11.26 19.30
C ASN A 144 11.20 -11.70 20.47
N ARG A 145 10.71 -10.75 21.28
CA ARG A 145 9.77 -11.05 22.38
C ARG A 145 8.48 -11.69 21.88
N HIS A 146 7.97 -11.27 20.73
CA HIS A 146 6.72 -11.79 20.12
C HIS A 146 6.97 -12.98 19.18
N MET A 147 8.13 -13.07 18.63
CA MET A 147 8.56 -14.10 17.66
C MET A 147 9.89 -14.72 18.08
N PRO A 148 9.92 -15.52 19.18
CA PRO A 148 11.17 -16.01 19.77
C PRO A 148 11.91 -17.02 18.90
N ASN A 149 11.28 -17.51 17.83
CA ASN A 149 11.93 -18.33 16.81
C ASN A 149 12.78 -17.52 15.81
N VAL A 150 12.70 -16.20 15.84
CA VAL A 150 13.56 -15.30 15.08
C VAL A 150 14.64 -14.79 16.03
N GLU A 151 15.82 -15.37 15.97
CA GLU A 151 16.89 -15.13 16.93
C GLU A 151 17.61 -13.79 16.71
N MET A 152 17.79 -13.41 15.45
CA MET A 152 18.51 -12.18 15.04
C MET A 152 17.82 -11.50 13.87
N PHE A 153 18.03 -10.18 13.77
CA PHE A 153 17.48 -9.29 12.72
C PHE A 153 18.59 -8.50 12.06
#